data_74b6ccefed91f194e7c601bd33b2a276
#
_entry.id   74b6ccefed91f194e7c601bd33b2a276
#
_cell.length_a   1.000
_cell.length_b   1.000
_cell.length_c   1.000
_cell.angle_alpha   90.00
_cell.angle_beta   90.00
_cell.angle_gamma   90.00
#
_symmetry.space_group_name_H-M   'P 1'
#
loop_
_entity.id
_entity.type
_entity.pdbx_description
1 polymer ?
#
loop_
_entity_poly.entity_id
_entity_poly.type
_entity_poly.pdbx_seq_one_letter_code
_entity_poly.pdbx_strand_id
1 'polypeptide(L)'
;MSKQRKVPFINAGDLNDWYWDGEPKADNQRLTSAYRAEIRKIKGMHFDAAFVPLDPRQGDHYADGILYFLKNVDCNVIFPMHYWNDANVIKRFITEYPQYKSRIKDTECTKGEEL
;
A
#
# COMPACT_ATOMS: atom_id res chain seq x y z
N MET A 1 -7.15 23.94 -17.52
CA MET A 1 -6.34 22.98 -16.74
C MET A 1 -7.02 22.66 -15.42
N SER A 2 -7.34 21.41 -15.21
CA SER A 2 -7.93 21.03 -13.93
C SER A 2 -6.84 20.99 -12.86
N LYS A 3 -7.13 21.55 -11.70
CA LYS A 3 -6.22 21.47 -10.56
C LYS A 3 -6.36 20.11 -9.92
N GLN A 4 -5.23 19.54 -9.52
CA GLN A 4 -5.22 18.31 -8.77
C GLN A 4 -5.86 18.57 -7.39
N ARG A 5 -6.81 17.70 -7.01
CA ARG A 5 -7.42 17.78 -5.69
C ARG A 5 -6.41 17.32 -4.65
N LYS A 6 -6.19 18.17 -3.64
CA LYS A 6 -5.25 17.88 -2.55
C LYS A 6 -6.00 17.45 -1.31
N VAL A 7 -5.57 16.33 -0.74
CA VAL A 7 -6.15 15.77 0.48
C VAL A 7 -5.00 15.48 1.45
N PRO A 8 -5.10 15.86 2.73
CA PRO A 8 -3.96 15.68 3.66
C PRO A 8 -3.59 14.21 3.83
N PHE A 9 -4.56 13.32 3.98
CA PHE A 9 -4.24 11.91 4.12
C PHE A 9 -5.40 11.02 3.71
N ILE A 10 -5.09 9.76 3.46
CA ILE A 10 -6.08 8.71 3.23
C ILE A 10 -5.71 7.51 4.07
N ASN A 11 -6.72 6.90 4.71
CA ASN A 11 -6.56 5.62 5.40
C ASN A 11 -7.34 4.58 4.59
N ALA A 12 -6.60 3.69 3.93
CA ALA A 12 -7.20 2.67 3.09
C ALA A 12 -7.96 1.60 3.88
N GLY A 13 -7.73 1.52 5.20
CA GLY A 13 -8.36 0.50 6.02
C GLY A 13 -7.96 -0.89 5.55
N ASP A 14 -8.95 -1.71 5.20
CA ASP A 14 -8.71 -3.05 4.68
C ASP A 14 -8.61 -3.10 3.16
N LEU A 15 -8.62 -1.94 2.50
CA LEU A 15 -8.56 -1.90 1.04
C LEU A 15 -7.19 -2.32 0.54
N ASN A 16 -7.12 -3.44 -0.16
CA ASN A 16 -5.88 -4.03 -0.65
C ASN A 16 -6.20 -4.99 -1.78
N ASP A 17 -5.17 -5.38 -2.53
CA ASP A 17 -5.28 -6.46 -3.50
C ASP A 17 -5.11 -7.78 -2.74
N TRP A 18 -6.22 -8.33 -2.27
CA TRP A 18 -6.25 -9.53 -1.44
C TRP A 18 -6.13 -10.79 -2.28
N TYR A 19 -5.00 -10.94 -2.94
CA TYR A 19 -4.68 -12.15 -3.69
C TYR A 19 -4.09 -13.19 -2.74
N TRP A 20 -4.72 -14.36 -2.67
CA TRP A 20 -4.30 -15.44 -1.77
C TRP A 20 -3.96 -16.69 -2.57
N ASP A 21 -2.74 -17.19 -2.39
CA ASP A 21 -2.36 -18.48 -2.96
C ASP A 21 -3.26 -19.58 -2.37
N GLY A 22 -3.67 -20.50 -3.21
CA GLY A 22 -4.55 -21.59 -2.79
C GLY A 22 -6.04 -21.32 -2.94
N GLU A 23 -6.42 -20.05 -3.13
CA GLU A 23 -7.81 -19.71 -3.40
C GLU A 23 -8.13 -19.82 -4.90
N PRO A 24 -9.41 -20.06 -5.28
CA PRO A 24 -9.76 -20.11 -6.70
C PRO A 24 -9.31 -18.87 -7.46
N LYS A 25 -8.74 -19.09 -8.65
CA LYS A 25 -8.24 -18.01 -9.48
C LYS A 25 -9.30 -16.94 -9.77
N ALA A 26 -10.54 -17.38 -10.03
CA ALA A 26 -11.62 -16.45 -10.32
C ALA A 26 -11.94 -15.54 -9.15
N ASP A 27 -11.84 -16.06 -7.92
CA ASP A 27 -12.06 -15.26 -6.71
C ASP A 27 -10.96 -14.22 -6.54
N ASN A 28 -9.71 -14.60 -6.75
CA ASN A 28 -8.57 -13.69 -6.68
C ASN A 28 -8.68 -12.59 -7.74
N GLN A 29 -9.07 -12.95 -8.97
CA GLN A 29 -9.24 -11.96 -10.04
C GLN A 29 -10.34 -10.97 -9.73
N ARG A 30 -11.43 -11.41 -9.10
CA ARG A 30 -12.51 -10.52 -8.69
C ARG A 30 -12.06 -9.53 -7.64
N LEU A 31 -11.29 -10.00 -6.65
CA LEU A 31 -10.75 -9.14 -5.59
C LEU A 31 -9.76 -8.12 -6.15
N THR A 32 -8.87 -8.55 -7.04
CA THR A 32 -7.92 -7.66 -7.70
C THR A 32 -8.64 -6.59 -8.52
N SER A 33 -9.64 -6.98 -9.30
CA SER A 33 -10.41 -6.04 -10.12
C SER A 33 -11.16 -5.02 -9.27
N ALA A 34 -11.74 -5.46 -8.17
CA ALA A 34 -12.44 -4.56 -7.24
C ALA A 34 -11.48 -3.56 -6.60
N TYR A 35 -10.30 -4.02 -6.17
CA TYR A 35 -9.28 -3.14 -5.60
C TYR A 35 -8.85 -2.07 -6.60
N ARG A 36 -8.53 -2.50 -7.82
CA ARG A 36 -8.07 -1.59 -8.87
C ARG A 36 -9.14 -0.56 -9.23
N ALA A 37 -10.41 -0.96 -9.23
CA ALA A 37 -11.51 -0.05 -9.49
C ALA A 37 -11.59 1.05 -8.42
N GLU A 38 -11.39 0.69 -7.16
CA GLU A 38 -11.40 1.66 -6.06
C GLU A 38 -10.21 2.63 -6.17
N ILE A 39 -9.02 2.13 -6.49
CA ILE A 39 -7.85 2.98 -6.66
C ILE A 39 -8.02 3.96 -7.81
N ARG A 40 -8.65 3.54 -8.91
CA ARG A 40 -8.88 4.43 -10.05
C ARG A 40 -9.75 5.63 -9.69
N LYS A 41 -10.63 5.51 -8.69
CA LYS A 41 -11.48 6.62 -8.24
C LYS A 41 -10.69 7.76 -7.63
N ILE A 42 -9.50 7.47 -7.07
CA ILE A 42 -8.67 8.49 -6.41
C ILE A 42 -7.42 8.85 -7.19
N LYS A 43 -7.28 8.34 -8.41
CA LYS A 43 -6.07 8.50 -9.22
C LYS A 43 -5.67 9.96 -9.47
N GLY A 44 -6.64 10.86 -9.63
CA GLY A 44 -6.37 12.28 -9.90
C GLY A 44 -6.13 13.13 -8.66
N MET A 45 -6.11 12.53 -7.47
CA MET A 45 -5.92 13.25 -6.22
C MET A 45 -4.48 13.19 -5.76
N HIS A 46 -4.08 14.19 -4.94
CA HIS A 46 -2.79 14.17 -4.25
C HIS A 46 -3.02 13.98 -2.76
N PHE A 47 -2.26 13.07 -2.14
CA PHE A 47 -2.29 12.85 -0.69
C PHE A 47 -0.92 13.15 -0.09
N ASP A 48 -0.89 13.86 1.04
CA ASP A 48 0.36 14.06 1.77
C ASP A 48 0.83 12.76 2.41
N ALA A 49 -0.09 11.98 2.94
CA ALA A 49 0.19 10.69 3.57
C ALA A 49 -0.89 9.67 3.26
N ALA A 50 -0.52 8.41 3.22
CA ALA A 50 -1.47 7.31 3.04
C ALA A 50 -1.13 6.16 3.98
N PHE A 51 -2.16 5.53 4.54
CA PHE A 51 -2.04 4.34 5.37
C PHE A 51 -2.56 3.17 4.53
N VAL A 52 -1.68 2.27 4.13
CA VAL A 52 -1.98 1.23 3.13
C VAL A 52 -1.54 -0.14 3.66
N PRO A 53 -2.38 -1.18 3.52
CA PRO A 53 -2.02 -2.52 3.97
C PRO A 53 -0.78 -3.08 3.28
N LEU A 54 0.06 -3.77 4.07
CA LEU A 54 1.20 -4.52 3.60
C LEU A 54 1.24 -5.80 4.45
N ASP A 55 0.56 -6.84 3.98
CA ASP A 55 0.28 -8.03 4.79
C ASP A 55 1.24 -9.18 4.44
N PRO A 56 2.14 -9.55 5.37
CA PRO A 56 3.12 -10.62 5.09
C PRO A 56 2.49 -11.99 4.88
N ARG A 57 1.24 -12.20 5.33
CA ARG A 57 0.54 -13.47 5.14
C ARG A 57 0.23 -13.78 3.69
N GLN A 58 0.26 -12.77 2.80
CA GLN A 58 0.00 -12.97 1.38
C GLN A 58 1.18 -13.61 0.62
N GLY A 59 2.27 -13.91 1.29
CA GLY A 59 3.44 -14.54 0.64
C GLY A 59 4.01 -13.68 -0.47
N ASP A 60 4.13 -14.22 -1.67
CA ASP A 60 4.68 -13.51 -2.82
C ASP A 60 3.78 -12.38 -3.33
N HIS A 61 2.51 -12.37 -2.94
CA HIS A 61 1.56 -11.32 -3.31
C HIS A 61 1.45 -10.20 -2.27
N TYR A 62 2.32 -10.19 -1.28
CA TYR A 62 2.28 -9.24 -0.17
C TYR A 62 2.32 -7.77 -0.62
N ALA A 63 2.98 -7.49 -1.72
CA ALA A 63 3.20 -6.14 -2.20
C ALA A 63 2.28 -5.72 -3.36
N ASP A 64 1.43 -6.61 -3.84
CA ASP A 64 0.61 -6.34 -5.03
C ASP A 64 -0.22 -5.05 -4.87
N GLY A 65 -0.89 -4.90 -3.74
CA GLY A 65 -1.75 -3.74 -3.50
C GLY A 65 -0.98 -2.44 -3.39
N ILE A 66 0.06 -2.42 -2.56
CA ILE A 66 0.85 -1.21 -2.33
C ILE A 66 1.59 -0.77 -3.61
N LEU A 67 2.04 -1.71 -4.43
CA LEU A 67 2.67 -1.40 -5.71
C LEU A 67 1.69 -0.73 -6.67
N TYR A 68 0.49 -1.26 -6.76
CA TYR A 68 -0.54 -0.65 -7.61
C TYR A 68 -0.89 0.76 -7.12
N PHE A 69 -0.98 0.92 -5.81
CA PHE A 69 -1.23 2.24 -5.19
C PHE A 69 -0.11 3.22 -5.55
N LEU A 70 1.15 2.82 -5.35
CA LEU A 70 2.31 3.68 -5.64
C LEU A 70 2.39 4.11 -7.10
N LYS A 71 2.00 3.23 -8.03
CA LYS A 71 2.05 3.51 -9.46
C LYS A 71 0.93 4.42 -9.94
N ASN A 72 -0.19 4.46 -9.23
CA ASN A 72 -1.40 5.11 -9.72
C ASN A 72 -1.87 6.30 -8.89
N VAL A 73 -1.39 6.43 -7.66
CA VAL A 73 -1.85 7.48 -6.75
C VAL A 73 -0.67 8.39 -6.40
N ASP A 74 -0.92 9.70 -6.50
CA ASP A 74 0.08 10.70 -6.14
C ASP A 74 0.07 10.91 -4.61
N CYS A 75 1.14 10.45 -3.95
CA CYS A 75 1.24 10.45 -2.51
C CYS A 75 2.67 10.69 -2.08
N ASN A 76 2.90 11.58 -1.10
CA ASN A 76 4.24 11.90 -0.63
C ASN A 76 4.84 10.79 0.22
N VAL A 77 4.05 10.21 1.13
CA VAL A 77 4.56 9.19 2.05
C VAL A 77 3.49 8.15 2.36
N ILE A 78 3.93 6.90 2.51
CA ILE A 78 3.06 5.78 2.85
C ILE A 78 3.49 5.18 4.18
N PHE A 79 2.50 4.97 5.05
CA PHE A 79 2.67 4.24 6.31
C PHE A 79 2.04 2.86 6.13
N PRO A 80 2.86 1.79 6.03
CA PRO A 80 2.31 0.44 5.90
C PRO A 80 1.50 0.03 7.13
N MET A 81 0.43 -0.71 6.90
CA MET A 81 -0.46 -1.23 7.95
C MET A 81 -0.65 -2.73 7.78
N HIS A 82 -1.31 -3.37 8.74
CA HIS A 82 -1.69 -4.79 8.66
C HIS A 82 -0.50 -5.75 8.55
N TYR A 83 0.64 -5.39 9.13
CA TYR A 83 1.83 -6.24 9.05
C TYR A 83 1.96 -7.22 10.23
N TRP A 84 0.96 -7.29 11.11
CA TRP A 84 0.82 -8.35 12.12
C TRP A 84 2.07 -8.59 12.97
N ASN A 85 2.67 -7.52 13.50
CA ASN A 85 3.91 -7.58 14.29
C ASN A 85 5.13 -8.09 13.51
N ASP A 86 5.03 -8.22 12.18
CA ASP A 86 6.14 -8.62 11.34
C ASP A 86 6.68 -7.40 10.58
N ALA A 87 7.40 -6.54 11.29
CA ALA A 87 7.98 -5.34 10.69
C ALA A 87 9.03 -5.65 9.62
N ASN A 88 9.51 -6.89 9.56
CA ASN A 88 10.45 -7.31 8.52
C ASN A 88 9.83 -7.22 7.13
N VAL A 89 8.51 -7.28 6.99
CA VAL A 89 7.85 -7.12 5.71
C VAL A 89 8.11 -5.74 5.11
N ILE A 90 8.21 -4.70 5.96
CA ILE A 90 8.51 -3.35 5.50
C ILE A 90 9.94 -3.30 4.95
N LYS A 91 10.90 -3.90 5.65
CA LYS A 91 12.28 -3.99 5.19
C LYS A 91 12.39 -4.80 3.92
N ARG A 92 11.64 -5.89 3.82
CA ARG A 92 11.58 -6.71 2.62
C ARG A 92 11.10 -5.87 1.43
N PHE A 93 10.04 -5.11 1.62
CA PHE A 93 9.50 -4.26 0.56
C PHE A 93 10.53 -3.24 0.08
N ILE A 94 11.20 -2.55 1.00
CA ILE A 94 12.22 -1.55 0.67
C ILE A 94 13.40 -2.19 -0.06
N THR A 95 13.77 -3.40 0.32
CA THR A 95 14.87 -4.14 -0.32
C THR A 95 14.51 -4.58 -1.74
N GLU A 96 13.29 -5.10 -1.93
CA GLU A 96 12.84 -5.57 -3.25
C GLU A 96 12.48 -4.43 -4.20
N TYR A 97 12.05 -3.29 -3.64
CA TYR A 97 11.59 -2.13 -4.42
C TYR A 97 12.25 -0.84 -3.93
N PRO A 98 13.59 -0.73 -4.06
CA PRO A 98 14.34 0.40 -3.50
C PRO A 98 13.95 1.76 -4.10
N GLN A 99 13.35 1.77 -5.30
CA GLN A 99 12.89 2.99 -5.92
C GLN A 99 11.78 3.70 -5.13
N TYR A 100 11.11 2.99 -4.22
CA TYR A 100 10.05 3.56 -3.39
C TYR A 100 10.48 3.86 -1.95
N LYS A 101 11.75 3.61 -1.63
CA LYS A 101 12.25 3.73 -0.26
C LYS A 101 11.95 5.08 0.39
N SER A 102 12.11 6.17 -0.37
CA SER A 102 11.90 7.52 0.16
C SER A 102 10.44 7.81 0.48
N ARG A 103 9.51 7.05 -0.09
CA ARG A 103 8.08 7.25 0.10
C ARG A 103 7.48 6.34 1.18
N ILE A 104 8.25 5.38 1.68
CA ILE A 104 7.76 4.40 2.67
C ILE A 104 8.33 4.75 4.04
N LYS A 105 7.46 4.87 5.04
CA LYS A 105 7.88 5.05 6.42
C LYS A 105 7.92 3.71 7.14
N ASP A 106 9.07 3.41 7.72
CA ASP A 106 9.24 2.27 8.61
C ASP A 106 8.83 2.73 10.01
N THR A 107 7.58 2.45 10.38
CA THR A 107 7.03 2.93 11.65
C THR A 107 7.74 2.35 12.88
N GLU A 108 8.36 1.18 12.74
CA GLU A 108 9.11 0.59 13.84
C GLU A 108 10.38 1.39 14.14
N CYS A 109 11.09 1.84 13.10
CA CYS A 109 12.25 2.71 13.28
C CYS A 109 11.86 4.06 13.86
N THR A 110 10.79 4.66 13.33
CA THR A 110 10.29 5.95 13.82
C THR A 110 9.89 5.87 15.29
N LYS A 111 9.21 4.79 15.65
CA LYS A 111 8.78 4.58 17.03
C LYS A 111 9.95 4.49 17.99
N GLY A 112 11.04 3.84 17.57
CA GLY A 112 12.25 3.77 18.37
C GLY A 112 12.90 5.12 18.57
N GLU A 113 12.86 5.98 17.56
CA GLU A 113 13.45 7.32 17.62
C GLU A 113 12.71 8.26 18.57
N GLU A 114 11.42 8.06 18.74
CA GLU A 114 10.61 8.88 19.62
C GLU A 114 10.88 8.64 21.11
N LEU A 115 11.50 7.54 21.41
CA LEU A 115 11.82 7.17 22.78
C LEU A 115 13.20 7.71 23.17
#